data_8bed11e656ee5130aba25b04317311ea
#
_entry.id   8bed11e656ee5130aba25b04317311ea
#
_cell.length_a   1.000
_cell.length_b   1.000
_cell.length_c   1.000
_cell.angle_alpha   90.00
_cell.angle_beta   90.00
_cell.angle_gamma   90.00
#
_symmetry.space_group_name_H-M   'P 1'
#
loop_
_entity.id
_entity.type
_entity.pdbx_description
1 polymer ?
#
loop_
_entity_poly.entity_id
_entity_poly.type
_entity_poly.pdbx_seq_one_letter_code
_entity_poly.pdbx_strand_id
1 'polypeptide(L)'
;MREAENDDMIVPQLNASVDDVEDMDIYDSTGRKIAEVEAVVIDGTGTVRGLVIEHGGLLGIGSREAILEIGDVQLKDGRLVVNMTEEQLPSLPEWRK
;
A
#
# COMPACT_ATOMS: atom_id res chain seq x y z
N MET A 1 11.43 4.80 -9.47
CA MET A 1 10.99 4.43 -8.11
C MET A 1 11.38 3.00 -7.81
N ARG A 2 11.63 2.70 -6.59
CA ARG A 2 12.04 1.36 -6.15
C ARG A 2 11.44 1.04 -4.79
N GLU A 3 11.44 -0.24 -4.44
CA GLU A 3 10.98 -0.68 -3.12
C GLU A 3 12.01 -0.30 -2.06
N ALA A 4 11.54 0.14 -0.91
CA ALA A 4 12.40 0.42 0.25
C ALA A 4 12.94 -0.91 0.79
N GLU A 5 14.26 -0.97 0.99
CA GLU A 5 14.93 -2.18 1.48
C GLU A 5 15.24 -2.11 2.97
N ASN A 6 15.19 -0.92 3.56
CA ASN A 6 15.47 -0.74 4.97
C ASN A 6 14.19 -0.82 5.79
N ASP A 7 13.97 -1.94 6.46
CA ASP A 7 12.77 -2.19 7.24
C ASP A 7 12.61 -1.26 8.43
N ASP A 8 13.71 -0.67 8.91
CA ASP A 8 13.68 0.28 10.04
C ASP A 8 13.34 1.70 9.59
N MET A 9 13.30 1.96 8.29
CA MET A 9 12.96 3.26 7.78
C MET A 9 11.54 3.64 8.19
N ILE A 10 11.36 4.89 8.61
CA ILE A 10 10.03 5.38 8.98
C ILE A 10 9.32 5.93 7.75
N VAL A 11 8.02 5.62 7.66
CA VAL A 11 7.12 6.23 6.68
C VAL A 11 6.48 7.42 7.39
N PRO A 12 6.93 8.66 7.12
CA PRO A 12 6.49 9.82 7.93
C PRO A 12 4.99 10.07 7.87
N GLN A 13 4.39 9.82 6.71
CA GLN A 13 2.97 10.05 6.50
C GLN A 13 2.09 9.13 7.35
N LEU A 14 2.62 7.99 7.75
CA LEU A 14 1.90 6.98 8.53
C LEU A 14 2.46 6.84 9.94
N ASN A 15 3.59 7.48 10.22
CA ASN A 15 4.29 7.40 11.52
C ASN A 15 4.52 5.94 11.93
N ALA A 16 4.93 5.12 10.98
CA ALA A 16 5.18 3.70 11.18
C ALA A 16 6.41 3.27 10.36
N SER A 17 7.09 2.21 10.77
CA SER A 17 8.22 1.70 10.03
C SER A 17 7.78 0.96 8.77
N VAL A 18 8.71 0.82 7.82
CA VAL A 18 8.48 0.03 6.60
C VAL A 18 8.04 -1.39 6.97
N ASP A 19 8.72 -2.00 7.94
CA ASP A 19 8.38 -3.36 8.38
C ASP A 19 6.94 -3.46 8.90
N ASP A 20 6.52 -2.49 9.71
CA ASP A 20 5.16 -2.47 10.24
C ASP A 20 4.12 -2.26 9.13
N VAL A 21 4.42 -1.36 8.19
CA VAL A 21 3.49 -1.05 7.10
C VAL A 21 3.32 -2.24 6.15
N GLU A 22 4.39 -2.97 5.88
CA GLU A 22 4.35 -4.13 4.98
C GLU A 22 3.46 -5.26 5.47
N ASP A 23 3.18 -5.30 6.78
CA ASP A 23 2.32 -6.33 7.34
C ASP A 23 0.85 -5.89 7.47
N MET A 24 0.53 -4.68 7.01
CA MET A 24 -0.81 -4.13 7.18
C MET A 24 -1.75 -4.48 6.04
N ASP A 25 -3.04 -4.61 6.39
CA ASP A 25 -4.11 -4.72 5.42
C ASP A 25 -4.66 -3.33 5.10
N ILE A 26 -5.26 -3.19 3.93
CA ILE A 26 -5.89 -1.95 3.50
C ILE A 26 -7.40 -2.12 3.49
N TYR A 27 -8.09 -1.16 4.10
CA TYR A 27 -9.55 -1.16 4.24
C TYR A 27 -10.15 0.03 3.50
N ASP A 28 -11.36 -0.15 2.99
CA ASP A 28 -12.11 0.97 2.43
C ASP A 28 -12.80 1.75 3.55
N SER A 29 -13.54 2.80 3.18
CA SER A 29 -14.22 3.66 4.16
C SER A 29 -15.36 2.96 4.91
N THR A 30 -15.80 1.80 4.42
CA THR A 30 -16.84 1.01 5.10
C THR A 30 -16.27 0.00 6.09
N GLY A 31 -14.94 -0.12 6.16
CA GLY A 31 -14.25 -1.08 7.02
C GLY A 31 -14.01 -2.44 6.40
N ARG A 32 -14.25 -2.57 5.09
CA ARG A 32 -13.99 -3.81 4.36
C ARG A 32 -12.55 -3.86 3.90
N LYS A 33 -11.87 -4.99 4.13
CA LYS A 33 -10.53 -5.21 3.61
C LYS A 33 -10.58 -5.37 2.09
N ILE A 34 -9.76 -4.59 1.38
CA ILE A 34 -9.74 -4.60 -0.09
C ILE A 34 -8.36 -4.89 -0.68
N ALA A 35 -7.29 -4.82 0.11
CA ALA A 35 -5.94 -5.06 -0.37
C ALA A 35 -4.99 -5.34 0.78
N GLU A 36 -3.75 -5.70 0.43
CA GLU A 36 -2.66 -5.91 1.39
C GLU A 36 -1.44 -5.14 0.91
N VAL A 37 -0.64 -4.62 1.85
CA VAL A 37 0.61 -3.95 1.52
C VAL A 37 1.71 -4.98 1.27
N GLU A 38 2.36 -4.89 0.12
CA GLU A 38 3.49 -5.75 -0.23
C GLU A 38 4.83 -5.06 0.02
N ALA A 39 4.91 -3.75 -0.26
CA ALA A 39 6.15 -3.01 -0.14
C ALA A 39 5.88 -1.52 -0.04
N VAL A 40 6.90 -0.78 0.38
CA VAL A 40 6.91 0.68 0.38
C VAL A 40 7.78 1.14 -0.78
N VAL A 41 7.30 2.12 -1.55
CA VAL A 41 8.01 2.63 -2.72
C VAL A 41 8.64 3.98 -2.40
N ILE A 42 9.92 4.11 -2.73
CA ILE A 42 10.66 5.36 -2.57
C ILE A 42 11.18 5.84 -3.92
N ASP A 43 11.46 7.14 -4.00
CA ASP A 43 12.07 7.73 -5.18
C ASP A 43 13.61 7.73 -5.07
N GLY A 44 14.28 8.36 -6.04
CA GLY A 44 15.73 8.41 -6.08
C GLY A 44 16.38 9.17 -4.93
N THR A 45 15.60 9.97 -4.19
CA THR A 45 16.09 10.71 -3.02
C THR A 45 15.79 9.98 -1.71
N GLY A 46 15.14 8.81 -1.77
CA GLY A 46 14.75 8.07 -0.59
C GLY A 46 13.44 8.53 0.04
N THR A 47 12.70 9.40 -0.64
CA THR A 47 11.40 9.89 -0.15
C THR A 47 10.31 8.87 -0.47
N VAL A 48 9.46 8.57 0.54
CA VAL A 48 8.33 7.65 0.36
C VAL A 48 7.32 8.27 -0.58
N ARG A 49 6.97 7.54 -1.64
CA ARG A 49 6.02 7.97 -2.66
C ARG A 49 4.72 7.21 -2.62
N GLY A 50 4.76 5.96 -2.23
CA GLY A 50 3.58 5.15 -2.24
C GLY A 50 3.79 3.77 -1.64
N LEU A 51 2.76 2.94 -1.80
CA LEU A 51 2.78 1.56 -1.36
C LEU A 51 2.51 0.66 -2.56
N VAL A 52 3.23 -0.44 -2.63
CA VAL A 52 2.83 -1.53 -3.53
C VAL A 52 1.78 -2.32 -2.77
N ILE A 53 0.62 -2.45 -3.37
CA ILE A 53 -0.48 -3.21 -2.79
C ILE A 53 -0.82 -4.40 -3.68
N GLU A 54 -1.23 -5.49 -3.05
CA GLU A 54 -1.76 -6.65 -3.75
C GLU A 54 -3.27 -6.65 -3.59
N HIS A 55 -4.00 -6.77 -4.70
CA HIS A 55 -5.45 -6.77 -4.69
C HIS A 55 -6.00 -7.79 -5.68
N GLY A 56 -7.26 -8.14 -5.52
CA GLY A 56 -7.90 -9.19 -6.31
C GLY A 56 -7.39 -10.55 -5.89
N GLY A 57 -7.41 -11.52 -6.79
CA GLY A 57 -6.74 -12.78 -6.55
C GLY A 57 -7.44 -13.71 -5.59
N LEU A 58 -8.72 -13.94 -5.81
CA LEU A 58 -9.42 -14.99 -5.08
C LEU A 58 -8.62 -16.29 -5.22
N LEU A 59 -8.23 -16.89 -4.09
CA LEU A 59 -7.40 -18.10 -4.06
C LEU A 59 -6.02 -17.88 -4.70
N GLY A 60 -5.52 -16.65 -4.73
CA GLY A 60 -4.20 -16.35 -5.28
C GLY A 60 -4.14 -16.31 -6.81
N ILE A 61 -5.27 -16.51 -7.47
CA ILE A 61 -5.34 -16.50 -8.93
C ILE A 61 -5.79 -15.12 -9.38
N GLY A 62 -5.00 -14.51 -10.29
CA GLY A 62 -5.34 -13.20 -10.83
C GLY A 62 -5.04 -12.03 -9.92
N SER A 63 -4.29 -12.25 -8.82
CA SER A 63 -3.87 -11.14 -7.98
C SER A 63 -2.94 -10.21 -8.76
N ARG A 64 -3.04 -8.91 -8.47
CA ARG A 64 -2.26 -7.88 -9.13
C ARG A 64 -1.59 -7.00 -8.12
N GLU A 65 -0.41 -6.50 -8.50
CA GLU A 65 0.30 -5.51 -7.70
C GLU A 65 0.14 -4.14 -8.36
N ALA A 66 -0.23 -3.16 -7.55
CA ALA A 66 -0.46 -1.79 -8.01
C ALA A 66 0.22 -0.82 -7.06
N ILE A 67 0.44 0.41 -7.56
CA ILE A 67 1.00 1.48 -6.73
C ILE A 67 -0.15 2.34 -6.22
N LEU A 68 -0.22 2.50 -4.90
CA LEU A 68 -1.13 3.41 -4.22
C LEU A 68 -0.31 4.59 -3.71
N GLU A 69 -0.66 5.81 -4.10
CA GLU A 69 0.06 7.00 -3.65
C GLU A 69 -0.08 7.16 -2.14
N ILE A 70 1.02 7.58 -1.49
CA ILE A 70 1.04 7.68 -0.03
C ILE A 70 0.04 8.70 0.49
N GLY A 71 -0.26 9.73 -0.29
CA GLY A 71 -1.24 10.75 0.08
C GLY A 71 -2.69 10.25 0.09
N ASP A 72 -2.95 9.10 -0.52
CA ASP A 72 -4.30 8.53 -0.59
C ASP A 72 -4.58 7.55 0.55
N VAL A 73 -3.61 7.31 1.42
CA VAL A 73 -3.72 6.36 2.53
C VAL A 73 -3.71 7.11 3.84
N GLN A 74 -4.56 6.70 4.77
CA GLN A 74 -4.57 7.23 6.13
C GLN A 74 -4.46 6.10 7.13
N LEU A 75 -3.76 6.35 8.24
CA LEU A 75 -3.72 5.42 9.36
C LEU A 75 -4.78 5.84 10.35
N LYS A 76 -5.76 4.97 10.58
CA LYS A 76 -6.85 5.20 11.55
C LYS A 76 -7.01 3.96 12.42
N ASP A 77 -6.94 4.15 13.73
CA ASP A 77 -7.14 3.06 14.70
C ASP A 77 -6.27 1.83 14.41
N GLY A 78 -5.03 2.07 13.96
CA GLY A 78 -4.10 1.00 13.65
C GLY A 78 -4.34 0.31 12.30
N ARG A 79 -5.22 0.88 11.46
CA ARG A 79 -5.53 0.33 10.14
C ARG A 79 -5.25 1.33 9.05
N LEU A 80 -4.83 0.82 7.90
CA LEU A 80 -4.68 1.66 6.72
C LEU A 80 -6.03 1.76 6.02
N VAL A 81 -6.50 2.97 5.78
CA VAL A 81 -7.80 3.25 5.19
C VAL A 81 -7.62 4.11 3.95
N VAL A 82 -8.32 3.75 2.89
CA VAL A 82 -8.32 4.50 1.64
C VAL A 82 -9.75 4.94 1.31
N ASN A 83 -9.85 6.04 0.58
CA ASN A 83 -11.14 6.56 0.14
C ASN A 83 -11.44 6.12 -1.30
N MET A 84 -11.35 4.82 -1.52
CA MET A 84 -11.68 4.23 -2.82
C MET A 84 -12.28 2.85 -2.59
N THR A 85 -13.01 2.37 -3.60
CA THR A 85 -13.64 1.07 -3.54
C THR A 85 -12.77 0.00 -4.17
N GLU A 86 -13.08 -1.27 -3.90
CA GLU A 86 -12.36 -2.39 -4.49
C GLU A 86 -12.40 -2.33 -6.02
N GLU A 87 -13.52 -1.88 -6.59
CA GLU A 87 -13.70 -1.78 -8.04
C GLU A 87 -12.79 -0.71 -8.68
N GLN A 88 -12.30 0.22 -7.88
CA GLN A 88 -11.39 1.27 -8.36
C GLN A 88 -9.92 0.85 -8.36
N LEU A 89 -9.58 -0.22 -7.64
CA LEU A 89 -8.19 -0.68 -7.54
C LEU A 89 -7.57 -1.03 -8.89
N PRO A 90 -8.27 -1.68 -9.83
CA PRO A 90 -7.68 -1.99 -11.14
C PRO A 90 -7.29 -0.77 -11.97
N SER A 91 -7.78 0.42 -11.61
CA SER A 91 -7.43 1.65 -12.31
C SER A 91 -6.10 2.25 -11.84
N LEU A 92 -5.54 1.74 -10.73
CA LEU A 92 -4.26 2.20 -10.22
C LEU A 92 -3.12 1.74 -11.15
N PRO A 93 -2.01 2.51 -11.18
CA PRO A 93 -0.84 2.08 -11.95
C PRO A 93 -0.36 0.70 -11.50
N GLU A 94 -0.08 -0.15 -12.44
CA GLU A 94 0.47 -1.47 -12.16
C GLU A 94 1.92 -1.34 -11.70
N TRP A 95 2.29 -2.06 -10.65
CA TRP A 95 3.67 -2.13 -10.20
C TRP A 95 4.40 -3.27 -10.92
N ARG A 96 5.54 -2.93 -11.50
CA ARG A 96 6.41 -3.91 -12.15
C ARG A 96 7.81 -3.80 -11.59
N LYS A 97 8.34 -4.92 -11.20
CA LYS A 97 9.70 -5.01 -10.70
C LYS A 97 10.73 -4.94 -11.82
#